data_615edc8fef6dcfdcb05a18474467c84d
#
_entry.id   615edc8fef6dcfdcb05a18474467c84d
#
_cell.length_a   1.000
_cell.length_b   1.000
_cell.length_c   1.000
_cell.angle_alpha   90.00
_cell.angle_beta   90.00
_cell.angle_gamma   90.00
#
_symmetry.space_group_name_H-M   'P 1'
#
loop_
_entity.id
_entity.type
_entity.pdbx_description
1 polymer ?
#
loop_
_entity_poly.entity_id
_entity_poly.type
_entity_poly.pdbx_seq_one_letter_code
_entity_poly.pdbx_strand_id
1 'polypeptide(L)'
;MSPSDGVEKRPVVCAGAVVRDHAGRLLLVLRGHQPGAGRWSLPGGRVEPGETPEAAAAREVAEETGLTVAIGELLATVPIGDYVVHDFAATVVGGELRAGDDASDVRWCSLADAQLLPLTDNLLDELRRMGVS
;
A
#
# COMPACT_ATOMS: atom_id res chain seq x y z
N MET A 1 -3.23 16.39 33.60
CA MET A 1 -3.17 15.72 33.19
C MET A 1 -3.22 15.23 32.57
N SER A 2 -3.59 15.22 32.30
CA SER A 2 -3.62 14.69 31.78
C SER A 2 -3.85 13.93 31.17
N PRO A 3 -4.38 13.90 30.94
CA PRO A 3 -4.53 13.12 30.44
C PRO A 3 -4.41 12.52 29.59
N SER A 4 -4.51 12.74 29.52
CA SER A 4 -4.21 12.15 28.83
C SER A 4 -3.45 11.78 28.94
N ASP A 5 -3.50 12.46 29.60
CA ASP A 5 -2.59 12.11 29.82
C ASP A 5 -2.07 11.04 29.24
N GLY A 6 -1.29 10.99 29.08
CA GLY A 6 -0.66 9.88 28.48
C GLY A 6 -1.57 9.03 27.72
N VAL A 7 -2.67 9.45 27.62
CA VAL A 7 -3.72 8.69 26.99
C VAL A 7 -3.84 8.97 25.52
N GLU A 8 -2.96 9.84 25.07
CA GLU A 8 -2.89 10.14 23.66
C GLU A 8 -2.39 8.92 22.90
N LYS A 9 -3.24 8.32 22.12
CA LYS A 9 -2.85 7.19 21.30
C LYS A 9 -1.99 7.66 20.14
N ARG A 10 -0.85 7.04 19.99
CA ARG A 10 -0.04 7.27 18.82
C ARG A 10 -0.65 6.49 17.65
N PRO A 11 -0.72 7.09 16.47
CA PRO A 11 -1.24 6.37 15.31
C PRO A 11 -0.33 5.19 14.97
N VAL A 12 -0.94 4.15 14.42
CA VAL A 12 -0.20 3.03 13.87
C VAL A 12 0.32 3.47 12.51
N VAL A 13 1.64 3.44 12.33
CA VAL A 13 2.26 3.88 11.09
C VAL A 13 2.31 2.73 10.11
N CYS A 14 1.83 2.97 8.90
CA CYS A 14 1.85 2.02 7.80
C CYS A 14 2.53 2.65 6.59
N ALA A 15 2.97 1.82 5.67
CA ALA A 15 3.57 2.27 4.42
C ALA A 15 3.06 1.42 3.28
N GLY A 16 2.81 2.06 2.14
CA GLY A 16 2.35 1.39 0.94
C GLY A 16 3.11 1.90 -0.27
N ALA A 17 2.88 1.27 -1.41
CA ALA A 17 3.58 1.61 -2.63
C ALA A 17 2.63 1.70 -3.80
N VAL A 18 2.80 2.75 -4.60
CA VAL A 18 2.17 2.90 -5.90
C VAL A 18 3.21 2.45 -6.92
N VAL A 19 3.09 1.20 -7.37
CA VAL A 19 4.04 0.56 -8.28
C VAL A 19 3.41 0.52 -9.66
N ARG A 20 4.12 1.06 -10.65
CA ARG A 20 3.62 1.07 -12.03
C ARG A 20 4.59 0.35 -12.94
N ASP A 21 4.06 -0.35 -13.93
CA ASP A 21 4.90 -0.98 -14.96
C ASP A 21 5.10 -0.02 -16.13
N HIS A 22 5.81 -0.51 -17.18
CA HIS A 22 6.10 0.32 -18.36
C HIS A 22 4.85 0.77 -19.11
N ALA A 23 3.77 0.03 -18.99
CA ALA A 23 2.49 0.39 -19.61
C ALA A 23 1.65 1.32 -18.73
N GLY A 24 2.16 1.69 -17.56
CA GLY A 24 1.44 2.54 -16.62
C GLY A 24 0.42 1.79 -15.79
N ARG A 25 0.41 0.45 -15.83
CA ARG A 25 -0.51 -0.35 -15.03
C ARG A 25 -0.07 -0.34 -13.58
N LEU A 26 -1.06 -0.41 -12.71
CA LEU A 26 -0.89 -0.30 -11.27
C LEU A 26 -0.85 -1.71 -10.66
N LEU A 27 0.06 -1.93 -9.72
CA LEU A 27 0.14 -3.18 -8.99
C LEU A 27 -0.90 -3.18 -7.87
N LEU A 28 -1.79 -4.15 -7.89
CA LEU A 28 -2.81 -4.31 -6.85
C LEU A 28 -2.72 -5.70 -6.24
N VAL A 29 -3.06 -5.78 -4.96
CA VAL A 29 -3.13 -7.03 -4.20
C VAL A 29 -4.56 -7.25 -3.73
N LEU A 30 -5.00 -8.50 -3.83
CA LEU A 30 -6.30 -8.91 -3.28
C LEU A 30 -6.06 -9.34 -1.82
N ARG A 31 -6.70 -8.61 -0.91
CA ARG A 31 -6.51 -8.86 0.51
C ARG A 31 -7.12 -10.20 0.90
N GLY A 32 -6.34 -11.03 1.57
CA GLY A 32 -6.75 -12.37 1.99
C GLY A 32 -7.33 -12.43 3.39
N HIS A 33 -7.29 -11.32 4.15
CA HIS A 33 -7.81 -11.29 5.52
C HIS A 33 -8.33 -9.89 5.85
N GLN A 34 -9.07 -9.81 6.95
CA GLN A 34 -9.60 -8.52 7.43
C GLN A 34 -8.50 -7.62 7.99
N PRO A 35 -8.66 -6.28 7.91
CA PRO A 35 -9.78 -5.59 7.28
C PRO A 35 -9.67 -5.61 5.76
N GLY A 36 -10.81 -5.57 5.08
CA GLY A 36 -10.85 -5.46 3.63
C GLY A 36 -10.67 -6.77 2.87
N ALA A 37 -10.86 -7.92 3.52
CA ALA A 37 -10.77 -9.22 2.83
C ALA A 37 -11.67 -9.24 1.59
N GLY A 38 -11.13 -9.75 0.47
CA GLY A 38 -11.85 -9.80 -0.79
C GLY A 38 -11.81 -8.50 -1.58
N ARG A 39 -11.08 -7.48 -1.11
CA ARG A 39 -10.93 -6.21 -1.81
C ARG A 39 -9.50 -6.02 -2.28
N TRP A 40 -9.36 -5.31 -3.38
CA TRP A 40 -8.05 -4.99 -3.95
C TRP A 40 -7.54 -3.68 -3.38
N SER A 41 -6.24 -3.64 -3.09
CA SER A 41 -5.59 -2.45 -2.53
C SER A 41 -4.18 -2.32 -3.07
N LEU A 42 -3.56 -1.18 -2.76
CA LEU A 42 -2.11 -1.04 -2.93
C LEU A 42 -1.42 -2.02 -1.98
N PRO A 43 -0.25 -2.57 -2.38
CA PRO A 43 0.54 -3.34 -1.43
C PRO A 43 1.05 -2.44 -0.31
N GLY A 44 1.10 -2.98 0.90
CA GLY A 44 1.56 -2.23 2.06
C GLY A 44 1.21 -2.91 3.36
N GLY A 45 1.68 -2.34 4.45
CA GLY A 45 1.42 -2.85 5.79
C GLY A 45 2.09 -1.99 6.85
N ARG A 46 2.18 -2.53 8.06
CA ARG A 46 2.71 -1.80 9.20
C ARG A 46 4.22 -1.61 9.10
N VAL A 47 4.67 -0.44 9.51
CA VAL A 47 6.10 -0.18 9.71
C VAL A 47 6.51 -0.85 11.02
N GLU A 48 7.55 -1.69 10.96
CA GLU A 48 8.03 -2.43 12.12
C GLU A 48 9.02 -1.57 12.92
N PRO A 49 9.21 -1.89 14.22
CA PRO A 49 10.16 -1.14 15.04
C PRO A 49 11.55 -1.11 14.40
N GLY A 50 12.14 0.07 14.35
CA GLY A 50 13.47 0.26 13.76
C GLY A 50 13.48 0.36 12.24
N GLU A 51 12.34 0.21 11.59
CA GLU A 51 12.22 0.25 10.15
C GLU A 51 11.78 1.65 9.71
N THR A 52 12.31 2.16 8.59
CA THR A 52 11.78 3.38 8.00
C THR A 52 10.50 3.06 7.21
N PRO A 53 9.63 4.05 6.98
CA PRO A 53 8.47 3.81 6.12
C PRO A 53 8.85 3.33 4.72
N GLU A 54 9.94 3.85 4.15
CA GLU A 54 10.43 3.42 2.83
C GLU A 54 10.82 1.95 2.85
N ALA A 55 11.56 1.52 3.87
CA ALA A 55 11.97 0.13 4.00
C ALA A 55 10.75 -0.78 4.19
N ALA A 56 9.77 -0.33 4.96
CA ALA A 56 8.54 -1.08 5.18
C ALA A 56 7.77 -1.25 3.86
N ALA A 57 7.65 -0.19 3.06
CA ALA A 57 6.96 -0.27 1.78
C ALA A 57 7.63 -1.29 0.87
N ALA A 58 8.95 -1.26 0.76
CA ALA A 58 9.70 -2.21 -0.07
C ALA A 58 9.52 -3.65 0.43
N ARG A 59 9.60 -3.85 1.73
CA ARG A 59 9.43 -5.18 2.34
C ARG A 59 8.03 -5.72 2.09
N GLU A 60 7.00 -4.91 2.28
CA GLU A 60 5.63 -5.35 2.07
C GLU A 60 5.38 -5.71 0.61
N VAL A 61 5.90 -4.93 -0.34
CA VAL A 61 5.78 -5.29 -1.76
C VAL A 61 6.42 -6.65 -2.01
N ALA A 62 7.61 -6.89 -1.48
CA ALA A 62 8.29 -8.16 -1.67
C ALA A 62 7.50 -9.33 -1.07
N GLU A 63 6.99 -9.15 0.15
CA GLU A 63 6.24 -10.20 0.85
C GLU A 63 4.91 -10.50 0.16
N GLU A 64 4.22 -9.50 -0.33
CA GLU A 64 2.88 -9.66 -0.89
C GLU A 64 2.89 -10.01 -2.37
N THR A 65 3.89 -9.57 -3.12
CA THR A 65 3.86 -9.66 -4.59
C THR A 65 5.04 -10.37 -5.21
N GLY A 66 6.10 -10.65 -4.45
CA GLY A 66 7.31 -11.27 -4.97
C GLY A 66 8.23 -10.30 -5.71
N LEU A 67 7.85 -9.05 -5.85
CA LEU A 67 8.65 -8.08 -6.60
C LEU A 67 9.60 -7.32 -5.69
N THR A 68 10.78 -7.02 -6.23
CA THR A 68 11.75 -6.12 -5.59
C THR A 68 11.57 -4.75 -6.23
N VAL A 69 11.38 -3.73 -5.39
CA VAL A 69 11.14 -2.37 -5.89
C VAL A 69 12.15 -1.40 -5.30
N ALA A 70 12.40 -0.33 -6.05
CA ALA A 70 13.11 0.83 -5.55
C ALA A 70 12.06 1.86 -5.15
N ILE A 71 12.13 2.31 -3.91
CA ILE A 71 11.18 3.29 -3.38
C ILE A 71 11.61 4.69 -3.81
N GLY A 72 10.65 5.44 -4.31
CA GLY A 72 10.87 6.80 -4.76
C GLY A 72 10.20 7.81 -3.83
N GLU A 73 9.53 8.77 -4.44
CA GLU A 73 8.96 9.92 -3.76
C GLU A 73 7.76 9.53 -2.89
N LEU A 74 7.63 10.18 -1.74
CA LEU A 74 6.41 10.10 -0.93
C LEU A 74 5.31 10.87 -1.67
N LEU A 75 4.23 10.17 -2.00
CA LEU A 75 3.13 10.75 -2.76
C LEU A 75 2.04 11.31 -1.85
N ALA A 76 1.79 10.65 -0.73
CA ALA A 76 0.76 11.09 0.20
C ALA A 76 0.96 10.47 1.57
N THR A 77 0.45 11.17 2.58
CA THR A 77 0.30 10.65 3.93
C THR A 77 -1.18 10.72 4.26
N VAL A 78 -1.80 9.58 4.49
CA VAL A 78 -3.25 9.46 4.58
C VAL A 78 -3.64 8.96 5.98
N PRO A 79 -4.38 9.75 6.75
CA PRO A 79 -4.93 9.26 8.02
C PRO A 79 -6.16 8.40 7.74
N ILE A 80 -6.20 7.21 8.31
CA ILE A 80 -7.33 6.29 8.18
C ILE A 80 -7.62 5.72 9.56
N GLY A 81 -8.62 6.28 10.25
CA GLY A 81 -8.92 5.86 11.62
C GLY A 81 -7.73 6.05 12.53
N ASP A 82 -7.28 4.98 13.16
CA ASP A 82 -6.10 4.98 14.03
C ASP A 82 -4.78 4.81 13.28
N TYR A 83 -4.82 4.78 11.95
CA TYR A 83 -3.65 4.53 11.11
C TYR A 83 -3.21 5.79 10.39
N VAL A 84 -1.91 5.87 10.14
CA VAL A 84 -1.34 6.86 9.23
C VAL A 84 -0.56 6.08 8.18
N VAL A 85 -0.93 6.23 6.92
CA VAL A 85 -0.33 5.48 5.82
C VAL A 85 0.50 6.40 4.97
N HIS A 86 1.78 6.07 4.81
CA HIS A 86 2.69 6.78 3.90
C HIS A 86 2.77 5.99 2.60
N ASP A 87 2.28 6.57 1.51
CA ASP A 87 2.29 5.93 0.20
C ASP A 87 3.38 6.52 -0.69
N PHE A 88 4.24 5.64 -1.19
CA PHE A 88 5.40 6.02 -2.00
C PHE A 88 5.25 5.56 -3.44
N ALA A 89 5.77 6.34 -4.37
CA ALA A 89 6.01 5.85 -5.73
C ALA A 89 7.10 4.79 -5.67
N ALA A 90 7.00 3.76 -6.51
CA ALA A 90 7.99 2.72 -6.55
C ALA A 90 8.11 2.14 -7.95
N THR A 91 9.31 1.66 -8.30
CA THR A 91 9.59 1.02 -9.59
C THR A 91 10.14 -0.37 -9.37
N VAL A 92 9.77 -1.30 -10.24
CA VAL A 92 10.25 -2.68 -10.17
C VAL A 92 11.70 -2.73 -10.62
N VAL A 93 12.54 -3.37 -9.81
CA VAL A 93 13.95 -3.58 -10.16
C VAL A 93 14.30 -5.08 -10.20
N GLY A 94 13.38 -5.97 -9.84
CA GLY A 94 13.62 -7.40 -9.87
C GLY A 94 12.45 -8.21 -9.35
N GLY A 95 12.66 -9.51 -9.24
CA GLY A 95 11.65 -10.42 -8.71
C GLY A 95 10.65 -10.90 -9.74
N GLU A 96 9.71 -11.72 -9.29
CA GLU A 96 8.65 -12.27 -10.14
C GLU A 96 7.32 -12.09 -9.44
N LEU A 97 6.30 -11.66 -10.19
CA LEU A 97 4.97 -11.42 -9.63
C LEU A 97 4.31 -12.73 -9.22
N ARG A 98 3.97 -12.84 -7.95
CA ARG A 98 3.22 -13.96 -7.39
C ARG A 98 2.58 -13.52 -6.09
N ALA A 99 1.41 -14.09 -5.79
CA ALA A 99 0.77 -13.82 -4.50
C ALA A 99 1.64 -14.42 -3.39
N GLY A 100 2.01 -13.58 -2.44
CA GLY A 100 2.80 -13.97 -1.28
C GLY A 100 1.95 -14.06 -0.03
N ASP A 101 2.59 -13.78 1.11
CA ASP A 101 1.95 -13.87 2.42
C ASP A 101 0.75 -12.92 2.50
N ASP A 102 -0.36 -13.43 3.00
CA ASP A 102 -1.58 -12.66 3.27
C ASP A 102 -2.27 -12.06 2.04
N ALA A 103 -1.78 -12.36 0.84
CA ALA A 103 -2.42 -11.93 -0.41
C ALA A 103 -3.09 -13.13 -1.07
N SER A 104 -4.35 -12.98 -1.44
CA SER A 104 -5.07 -14.02 -2.17
C SER A 104 -4.70 -14.02 -3.65
N ASP A 105 -4.36 -12.85 -4.19
CA ASP A 105 -3.99 -12.69 -5.59
C ASP A 105 -3.25 -11.37 -5.76
N VAL A 106 -2.54 -11.23 -6.88
CA VAL A 106 -1.84 -10.00 -7.26
C VAL A 106 -1.99 -9.82 -8.77
N ARG A 107 -2.04 -8.56 -9.21
CA ARG A 107 -2.16 -8.30 -10.64
C ARG A 107 -1.71 -6.89 -11.01
N TRP A 108 -1.28 -6.77 -12.25
CA TRP A 108 -1.14 -5.47 -12.90
C TRP A 108 -2.50 -5.07 -13.46
N CYS A 109 -2.90 -3.84 -13.21
CA CYS A 109 -4.24 -3.40 -13.53
C CYS A 109 -4.21 -1.97 -14.08
N SER A 110 -4.82 -1.76 -15.24
CA SER A 110 -5.03 -0.40 -15.72
C SER A 110 -5.99 0.32 -14.78
N LEU A 111 -5.95 1.65 -14.75
CA LEU A 111 -6.91 2.40 -13.93
C LEU A 111 -8.34 2.17 -14.38
N ALA A 112 -8.55 2.00 -15.69
CA ALA A 112 -9.88 1.69 -16.22
C ALA A 112 -10.40 0.37 -15.67
N ASP A 113 -9.55 -0.66 -15.67
CA ASP A 113 -9.95 -1.97 -15.13
C ASP A 113 -10.08 -1.95 -13.62
N ALA A 114 -9.24 -1.17 -12.94
CA ALA A 114 -9.32 -1.04 -11.48
C ALA A 114 -10.69 -0.53 -11.04
N GLN A 115 -11.30 0.35 -11.81
CA GLN A 115 -12.63 0.88 -11.48
C GLN A 115 -13.71 -0.20 -11.48
N LEU A 116 -13.45 -1.35 -12.10
CA LEU A 116 -14.39 -2.47 -12.17
C LEU A 116 -14.17 -3.49 -11.06
N LEU A 117 -13.14 -3.30 -10.23
CA LEU A 117 -12.79 -4.24 -9.17
C LEU A 117 -13.37 -3.78 -7.83
N PRO A 118 -13.61 -4.74 -6.90
CA PRO A 118 -13.95 -4.37 -5.53
C PRO A 118 -12.69 -3.83 -4.84
N LEU A 119 -12.58 -2.52 -4.77
CA LEU A 119 -11.43 -1.84 -4.18
C LEU A 119 -11.68 -1.53 -2.71
N THR A 120 -10.60 -1.37 -1.93
CA THR A 120 -10.71 -0.82 -0.59
C THR A 120 -11.29 0.59 -0.66
N ASP A 121 -11.93 1.02 0.43
CA ASP A 121 -12.64 2.30 0.46
C ASP A 121 -11.72 3.46 0.11
N ASN A 122 -12.21 4.35 -0.74
CA ASN A 122 -11.54 5.60 -1.11
C ASN A 122 -10.25 5.44 -1.93
N LEU A 123 -9.91 4.23 -2.38
CA LEU A 123 -8.65 4.03 -3.09
C LEU A 123 -8.55 4.89 -4.36
N LEU A 124 -9.61 4.96 -5.16
CA LEU A 124 -9.59 5.76 -6.38
C LEU A 124 -9.40 7.25 -6.08
N ASP A 125 -10.06 7.76 -5.04
CA ASP A 125 -9.92 9.16 -4.65
C ASP A 125 -8.50 9.43 -4.15
N GLU A 126 -7.93 8.51 -3.40
CA GLU A 126 -6.56 8.65 -2.91
C GLU A 126 -5.56 8.67 -4.06
N LEU A 127 -5.75 7.78 -5.05
CA LEU A 127 -4.88 7.75 -6.22
C LEU A 127 -4.95 9.06 -7.00
N ARG A 128 -6.14 9.64 -7.17
CA ARG A 128 -6.28 10.93 -7.82
C ARG A 128 -5.54 12.03 -7.08
N ARG A 129 -5.62 12.05 -5.75
CA ARG A 129 -4.91 13.04 -4.93
C ARG A 129 -3.40 12.89 -5.05
N MET A 130 -2.93 11.67 -5.27
CA MET A 130 -1.51 11.40 -5.48
C MET A 130 -1.05 11.74 -6.90
N GLY A 131 -1.96 12.14 -7.77
CA GLY A 131 -1.63 12.43 -9.16
C GLY A 131 -1.57 11.20 -10.04
N VAL A 132 -2.15 10.10 -9.59
CA VAL A 132 -2.20 8.85 -10.36
C VAL A 132 -3.50 8.83 -11.14
N SER A 133 -3.37 8.84 -12.45
CA SER A 133 -4.53 8.86 -13.33
C SER A 133 -4.32 8.02 -14.59
#